data_fa70d5a777c755af25097219ad1b7502
#
_entry.id   fa70d5a777c755af25097219ad1b7502
#
_cell.length_a   1.000
_cell.length_b   1.000
_cell.length_c   1.000
_cell.angle_alpha   90.00
_cell.angle_beta   90.00
_cell.angle_gamma   90.00
#
_symmetry.space_group_name_H-M   'P 1'
#
loop_
_entity.id
_entity.type
_entity.pdbx_description
1 polymer ?
#
loop_
_entity_poly.entity_id
_entity_poly.type
_entity_poly.pdbx_seq_one_letter_code
_entity_poly.pdbx_strand_id
1 'polypeptide(L)'
;MQKQLDTTYVYLELEDDLLIGYYKKDKKIDLAAAKQIVEDRLAFTGGRPVLILAINLGVRNMTKEARDYLAVEGVKSVIAGAIITGSPVGSFIGNWYLSMSKPPVPARIFTRKEAAIKWLRQFRK
;
A
#
# COMPACT_ATOMS: atom_id res chain seq x y z
N MET A 1 3.79 -12.45 -16.05
CA MET A 1 3.50 -11.29 -16.93
C MET A 1 3.35 -10.04 -16.07
N GLN A 2 4.01 -8.96 -16.47
CA GLN A 2 3.96 -7.71 -15.73
C GLN A 2 2.87 -6.80 -16.30
N LYS A 3 2.10 -6.20 -15.40
CA LYS A 3 1.07 -5.22 -15.74
C LYS A 3 1.37 -3.91 -15.04
N GLN A 4 0.91 -2.81 -15.62
CA GLN A 4 1.09 -1.47 -15.07
C GLN A 4 -0.20 -0.67 -15.20
N LEU A 5 -0.45 0.21 -14.23
CA LEU A 5 -1.59 1.12 -14.27
C LEU A 5 -1.21 2.43 -13.59
N ASP A 6 -1.34 3.53 -14.32
CA ASP A 6 -1.12 4.86 -13.76
C ASP A 6 -2.46 5.46 -13.36
N THR A 7 -2.61 5.78 -12.08
CA THR A 7 -3.83 6.42 -11.57
C THR A 7 -3.51 7.82 -11.06
N THR A 8 -4.53 8.54 -10.61
CA THR A 8 -4.33 9.90 -10.09
C THR A 8 -3.37 9.94 -8.89
N TYR A 9 -3.47 8.97 -7.98
CA TYR A 9 -2.74 8.99 -6.71
C TYR A 9 -1.61 8.00 -6.63
N VAL A 10 -1.69 6.89 -7.37
CA VAL A 10 -0.76 5.78 -7.23
C VAL A 10 -0.44 5.21 -8.60
N TYR A 11 0.84 4.89 -8.81
CA TYR A 11 1.27 4.10 -9.97
C TYR A 11 1.42 2.65 -9.53
N LEU A 12 0.75 1.73 -10.23
CA LEU A 12 0.71 0.32 -9.86
C LEU A 12 1.50 -0.54 -10.84
N GLU A 13 2.25 -1.48 -10.30
CA GLU A 13 2.93 -2.53 -11.07
C GLU A 13 2.55 -3.88 -10.47
N LEU A 14 2.14 -4.82 -11.30
CA LEU A 14 1.77 -6.16 -10.86
C LEU A 14 2.60 -7.19 -11.61
N GLU A 15 3.33 -8.01 -10.86
CA GLU A 15 4.06 -9.16 -11.41
C GLU A 15 3.69 -10.38 -10.58
N ASP A 16 3.00 -11.34 -11.18
CA ASP A 16 2.44 -12.51 -10.51
C ASP A 16 1.52 -12.09 -9.37
N ASP A 17 1.89 -12.38 -8.12
CA ASP A 17 1.10 -12.02 -6.94
C ASP A 17 1.68 -10.82 -6.18
N LEU A 18 2.73 -10.17 -6.71
CA LEU A 18 3.35 -9.01 -6.08
C LEU A 18 2.85 -7.72 -6.73
N LEU A 19 2.15 -6.92 -5.96
CA LEU A 19 1.68 -5.60 -6.38
C LEU A 19 2.54 -4.53 -5.73
N ILE A 20 3.15 -3.68 -6.55
CA ILE A 20 3.92 -2.55 -6.06
C ILE A 20 3.13 -1.28 -6.36
N GLY A 21 2.84 -0.50 -5.33
CA GLY A 21 2.15 0.78 -5.46
C GLY A 21 3.05 1.93 -5.09
N TYR A 22 3.31 2.83 -6.05
CA TYR A 22 4.10 4.03 -5.81
C TYR A 22 3.13 5.18 -5.54
N TYR A 23 3.01 5.59 -4.27
CA TYR A 23 2.16 6.69 -3.86
C TYR A 23 2.81 8.00 -4.26
N LYS A 24 2.13 8.76 -5.11
CA LYS A 24 2.70 9.91 -5.81
C LYS A 24 3.01 11.07 -4.88
N LYS A 25 4.08 11.79 -5.22
CA LYS A 25 4.56 12.96 -4.51
C LYS A 25 3.51 14.08 -4.52
N ASP A 26 3.44 14.83 -3.42
CA ASP A 26 2.64 16.04 -3.26
C ASP A 26 1.13 15.83 -3.36
N LYS A 27 0.66 14.58 -3.31
CA LYS A 27 -0.77 14.30 -3.30
C LYS A 27 -1.34 14.39 -1.89
N LYS A 28 -2.56 14.90 -1.80
CA LYS A 28 -3.34 14.90 -0.56
C LYS A 28 -4.35 13.77 -0.67
N ILE A 29 -4.32 12.86 0.30
CA ILE A 29 -5.20 11.69 0.29
C ILE A 29 -6.27 11.88 1.37
N ASP A 30 -7.47 12.25 0.92
CA ASP A 30 -8.66 12.30 1.76
C ASP A 30 -9.46 11.01 1.60
N LEU A 31 -10.64 10.94 2.20
CA LEU A 31 -11.47 9.73 2.13
C LEU A 31 -11.84 9.38 0.68
N ALA A 32 -12.20 10.36 -0.13
CA ALA A 32 -12.57 10.12 -1.53
C ALA A 32 -11.37 9.55 -2.30
N ALA A 33 -10.18 10.09 -2.07
CA ALA A 33 -8.95 9.59 -2.69
C ALA A 33 -8.64 8.18 -2.23
N ALA A 34 -8.80 7.88 -0.94
CA ALA A 34 -8.57 6.54 -0.40
C ALA A 34 -9.52 5.52 -1.03
N LYS A 35 -10.78 5.86 -1.19
CA LYS A 35 -11.75 4.99 -1.86
C LYS A 35 -11.36 4.72 -3.30
N GLN A 36 -10.91 5.75 -4.01
CA GLN A 36 -10.48 5.62 -5.40
C GLN A 36 -9.25 4.71 -5.51
N ILE A 37 -8.30 4.86 -4.58
CA ILE A 37 -7.09 4.04 -4.57
C ILE A 37 -7.45 2.55 -4.41
N VAL A 38 -8.32 2.22 -3.48
CA VAL A 38 -8.73 0.84 -3.23
C VAL A 38 -9.51 0.28 -4.43
N GLU A 39 -10.43 1.08 -4.97
CA GLU A 39 -11.23 0.68 -6.13
C GLU A 39 -10.35 0.40 -7.34
N ASP A 40 -9.40 1.28 -7.64
CA ASP A 40 -8.47 1.11 -8.76
C ASP A 40 -7.62 -0.16 -8.58
N ARG A 41 -7.13 -0.38 -7.36
CA ARG A 41 -6.34 -1.57 -7.07
C ARG A 41 -7.14 -2.86 -7.27
N LEU A 42 -8.34 -2.92 -6.71
CA LEU A 42 -9.17 -4.12 -6.82
C LEU A 42 -9.57 -4.41 -8.27
N ALA A 43 -9.87 -3.38 -9.03
CA ALA A 43 -10.16 -3.54 -10.46
C ALA A 43 -8.92 -4.04 -11.22
N PHE A 44 -7.74 -3.49 -10.90
CA PHE A 44 -6.49 -3.86 -11.56
C PHE A 44 -6.07 -5.30 -11.27
N THR A 45 -6.26 -5.76 -10.03
CA THR A 45 -5.88 -7.13 -9.63
C THR A 45 -6.99 -8.14 -9.87
N GLY A 46 -8.19 -7.69 -10.25
CA GLY A 46 -9.35 -8.57 -10.39
C GLY A 46 -9.83 -9.15 -9.07
N GLY A 47 -9.53 -8.49 -7.96
CA GLY A 47 -9.92 -8.94 -6.63
C GLY A 47 -9.11 -10.12 -6.11
N ARG A 48 -8.06 -10.55 -6.81
CA ARG A 48 -7.22 -11.66 -6.39
C ARG A 48 -6.38 -11.28 -5.17
N PRO A 49 -6.10 -12.21 -4.26
CA PRO A 49 -5.18 -11.96 -3.15
C PRO A 49 -3.78 -11.64 -3.66
N VAL A 50 -3.16 -10.60 -3.12
CA VAL A 50 -1.82 -10.15 -3.53
C VAL A 50 -0.95 -9.81 -2.33
N LEU A 51 0.36 -9.85 -2.57
CA LEU A 51 1.34 -9.26 -1.67
C LEU A 51 1.51 -7.81 -2.11
N ILE A 52 1.45 -6.86 -1.17
CA ILE A 52 1.54 -5.44 -1.51
C ILE A 52 2.81 -4.83 -0.96
N LEU A 53 3.53 -4.12 -1.83
CA LEU A 53 4.62 -3.24 -1.44
C LEU A 53 4.18 -1.80 -1.75
N ALA A 54 3.97 -1.01 -0.70
CA ALA A 54 3.59 0.39 -0.84
C ALA A 54 4.83 1.27 -0.67
N ILE A 55 5.16 2.03 -1.71
CA ILE A 55 6.31 2.93 -1.70
C ILE A 55 5.78 4.36 -1.69
N ASN A 56 6.09 5.10 -0.63
CA ASN A 56 5.67 6.48 -0.50
C ASN A 56 6.72 7.40 -1.13
N LEU A 57 6.37 8.03 -2.25
CA LEU A 57 7.26 8.96 -2.95
C LEU A 57 7.20 10.38 -2.39
N GLY A 58 6.36 10.62 -1.38
CA GLY A 58 6.25 11.94 -0.77
C GLY A 58 4.83 12.45 -0.72
N VAL A 59 3.88 11.61 -0.30
CA VAL A 59 2.49 12.03 -0.07
C VAL A 59 2.50 13.23 0.88
N ARG A 60 1.78 14.28 0.50
CA ARG A 60 1.78 15.54 1.25
C ARG A 60 0.99 15.43 2.54
N ASN A 61 -0.16 14.79 2.48
CA ASN A 61 -1.04 14.67 3.63
C ASN A 61 -2.00 13.51 3.43
N MET A 62 -2.42 12.91 4.56
CA MET A 62 -3.44 11.87 4.56
C MET A 62 -4.36 12.12 5.74
N THR A 63 -5.66 12.29 5.47
CA THR A 63 -6.63 12.56 6.53
C THR A 63 -6.84 11.33 7.42
N LYS A 64 -7.38 11.54 8.62
CA LYS A 64 -7.69 10.45 9.54
C LYS A 64 -8.69 9.48 8.91
N GLU A 65 -9.72 10.00 8.25
CA GLU A 65 -10.73 9.18 7.58
C GLU A 65 -10.10 8.31 6.49
N ALA A 66 -9.16 8.85 5.73
CA ALA A 66 -8.44 8.09 4.71
C ALA A 66 -7.61 6.97 5.33
N ARG A 67 -6.89 7.27 6.41
CA ARG A 67 -6.08 6.25 7.11
C ARG A 67 -6.96 5.12 7.64
N ASP A 68 -8.08 5.47 8.28
CA ASP A 68 -9.00 4.49 8.82
C ASP A 68 -9.58 3.62 7.70
N TYR A 69 -9.96 4.21 6.59
CA TYR A 69 -10.48 3.49 5.43
C TYR A 69 -9.44 2.52 4.87
N LEU A 70 -8.21 3.00 4.67
CA LEU A 70 -7.14 2.17 4.11
C LEU A 70 -6.74 1.03 5.06
N ALA A 71 -6.85 1.24 6.36
CA ALA A 71 -6.52 0.20 7.34
C ALA A 71 -7.50 -0.97 7.33
N VAL A 72 -8.74 -0.74 6.92
CA VAL A 72 -9.79 -1.77 6.87
C VAL A 72 -10.03 -2.22 5.43
N GLU A 73 -10.44 -1.28 4.58
CA GLU A 73 -10.78 -1.60 3.19
C GLU A 73 -9.53 -1.79 2.32
N GLY A 74 -8.46 -1.10 2.65
CA GLY A 74 -7.21 -1.20 1.90
C GLY A 74 -6.50 -2.53 2.03
N VAL A 75 -6.91 -3.38 3.00
CA VAL A 75 -6.29 -4.69 3.19
C VAL A 75 -7.15 -5.83 2.65
N LYS A 76 -8.29 -5.52 2.04
CA LYS A 76 -9.10 -6.54 1.37
C LYS A 76 -8.30 -7.18 0.25
N SER A 77 -8.31 -8.51 0.21
CA SER A 77 -7.56 -9.30 -0.78
C SER A 77 -6.05 -9.01 -0.73
N VAL A 78 -5.53 -8.75 0.46
CA VAL A 78 -4.09 -8.56 0.71
C VAL A 78 -3.62 -9.70 1.60
N ILE A 79 -2.56 -10.37 1.17
CA ILE A 79 -1.95 -11.47 1.93
C ILE A 79 -1.04 -10.90 3.01
N ALA A 80 -0.18 -9.97 2.62
CA ALA A 80 0.75 -9.28 3.51
C ALA A 80 1.14 -7.95 2.86
N GLY A 81 1.52 -6.97 3.68
CA GLY A 81 1.89 -5.65 3.20
C GLY A 81 3.23 -5.18 3.75
N ALA A 82 4.04 -4.59 2.90
CA ALA A 82 5.27 -3.91 3.29
C ALA A 82 5.19 -2.46 2.87
N ILE A 83 5.78 -1.58 3.68
CA ILE A 83 5.75 -0.14 3.44
C ILE A 83 7.17 0.38 3.42
N ILE A 84 7.52 1.11 2.35
CA ILE A 84 8.79 1.82 2.29
C ILE A 84 8.51 3.30 2.45
N THR A 85 9.17 3.92 3.42
CA THR A 85 8.99 5.33 3.70
C THR A 85 10.36 6.01 3.69
N GLY A 86 10.48 7.08 2.91
CA GLY A 86 11.68 7.90 2.90
C GLY A 86 11.48 9.27 3.52
N SER A 87 10.28 9.53 4.06
CA SER A 87 9.93 10.83 4.60
C SER A 87 9.33 10.69 5.99
N PRO A 88 9.41 11.75 6.83
CA PRO A 88 8.77 11.74 8.16
C PRO A 88 7.26 11.48 8.09
N VAL A 89 6.58 12.02 7.07
CA VAL A 89 5.14 11.80 6.91
C VAL A 89 4.85 10.32 6.62
N GLY A 90 5.63 9.72 5.72
CA GLY A 90 5.47 8.31 5.40
C GLY A 90 5.73 7.42 6.61
N SER A 91 6.78 7.72 7.37
CA SER A 91 7.09 6.98 8.61
C SER A 91 5.95 7.09 9.62
N PHE A 92 5.37 8.29 9.77
CA PHE A 92 4.24 8.51 10.66
C PHE A 92 3.04 7.63 10.28
N ILE A 93 2.70 7.60 8.99
CA ILE A 93 1.57 6.79 8.51
C ILE A 93 1.83 5.30 8.73
N GLY A 94 3.03 4.83 8.41
CA GLY A 94 3.40 3.44 8.61
C GLY A 94 3.37 3.05 10.07
N ASN A 95 3.92 3.89 10.95
CA ASN A 95 3.91 3.65 12.38
C ASN A 95 2.49 3.64 12.94
N TRP A 96 1.64 4.54 12.45
CA TRP A 96 0.24 4.55 12.85
C TRP A 96 -0.44 3.22 12.53
N TYR A 97 -0.25 2.71 11.31
CA TYR A 97 -0.82 1.43 10.90
C TYR A 97 -0.33 0.28 11.79
N LEU A 98 0.99 0.24 12.05
CA LEU A 98 1.58 -0.82 12.85
C LEU A 98 1.25 -0.69 14.34
N SER A 99 0.80 0.49 14.79
CA SER A 99 0.38 0.68 16.19
C SER A 99 -1.02 0.14 16.46
N MET A 100 -1.75 -0.25 15.44
CA MET A 100 -3.05 -0.88 15.62
C MET A 100 -2.87 -2.17 16.42
N SER A 101 -3.74 -2.39 17.40
CA SER A 101 -3.62 -3.52 18.32
C SER A 101 -3.66 -4.87 17.61
N LYS A 102 -4.34 -4.96 16.47
CA LYS A 102 -4.43 -6.20 15.68
C LYS A 102 -4.50 -5.85 14.20
N PRO A 103 -3.36 -5.66 13.53
CA PRO A 103 -3.38 -5.46 12.08
C PRO A 103 -4.07 -6.67 11.41
N PRO A 104 -5.01 -6.44 10.49
CA PRO A 104 -5.75 -7.54 9.86
C PRO A 104 -4.88 -8.44 8.99
N VAL A 105 -3.70 -7.96 8.56
CA VAL A 105 -2.75 -8.77 7.80
C VAL A 105 -1.33 -8.47 8.27
N PRO A 106 -0.36 -9.39 8.06
CA PRO A 106 1.03 -9.09 8.38
C PRO A 106 1.49 -7.82 7.67
N ALA A 107 2.12 -6.91 8.40
CA ALA A 107 2.59 -5.64 7.85
C ALA A 107 3.90 -5.24 8.49
N ARG A 108 4.81 -4.66 7.72
CA ARG A 108 6.12 -4.24 8.21
C ARG A 108 6.65 -3.05 7.41
N ILE A 109 7.42 -2.18 8.08
CA ILE A 109 8.08 -1.04 7.45
C ILE A 109 9.51 -1.43 7.09
N PHE A 110 9.93 -1.01 5.89
CA PHE A 110 11.29 -1.25 5.39
C PHE A 110 11.87 0.05 4.86
N THR A 111 13.18 0.12 4.78
CA THR A 111 13.89 1.22 4.14
C THR A 111 14.41 0.84 2.76
N ARG A 112 14.41 -0.46 2.44
CA ARG A 112 14.96 -0.97 1.18
C ARG A 112 13.97 -1.87 0.49
N LYS A 113 13.80 -1.65 -0.81
CA LYS A 113 12.84 -2.40 -1.64
C LYS A 113 13.16 -3.90 -1.65
N GLU A 114 14.43 -4.25 -1.80
CA GLU A 114 14.85 -5.66 -1.89
C GLU A 114 14.51 -6.41 -0.61
N ALA A 115 14.76 -5.82 0.55
CA ALA A 115 14.45 -6.43 1.84
C ALA A 115 12.94 -6.62 2.01
N ALA A 116 12.15 -5.63 1.57
CA ALA A 116 10.70 -5.69 1.65
C ALA A 116 10.15 -6.83 0.78
N ILE A 117 10.64 -6.95 -0.44
CA ILE A 117 10.19 -8.00 -1.36
C ILE A 117 10.55 -9.38 -0.83
N LYS A 118 11.77 -9.53 -0.30
CA LYS A 118 12.20 -10.79 0.29
C LYS A 118 11.28 -11.20 1.46
N TRP A 119 10.95 -10.25 2.32
CA TRP A 119 10.06 -10.51 3.44
C TRP A 119 8.65 -10.90 2.96
N LEU A 120 8.12 -10.18 1.96
CA LEU A 120 6.78 -10.48 1.41
C LEU A 120 6.71 -11.88 0.82
N ARG A 121 7.75 -12.32 0.13
CA ARG A 121 7.73 -13.60 -0.57
C ARG A 121 7.57 -14.80 0.37
N GLN A 122 7.91 -14.67 1.65
CA GLN A 122 7.70 -15.77 2.60
C GLN A 122 6.21 -16.05 2.86
N PHE A 123 5.32 -15.11 2.54
CA PHE A 123 3.88 -15.29 2.67
C PHE A 123 3.22 -15.80 1.40
N ARG A 124 3.99 -16.01 0.36
CA ARG A 124 3.47 -16.55 -0.90
C ARG A 124 3.01 -17.99 -0.70
N LYS A 125 1.84 -18.29 -1.24
CA LYS A 125 1.26 -19.64 -1.16
C LYS A 125 1.60 -20.47 -2.37
#